data_cc3f050a69b4bb0de0ec2948bd1aee39
#
_entry.id   cc3f050a69b4bb0de0ec2948bd1aee39
#
_cell.length_a   1.000
_cell.length_b   1.000
_cell.length_c   1.000
_cell.angle_alpha   90.00
_cell.angle_beta   90.00
_cell.angle_gamma   90.00
#
_symmetry.space_group_name_H-M   'P 1'
#
loop_
_entity.id
_entity.type
_entity.pdbx_description
1 polymer ?
#
loop_
_entity_poly.entity_id
_entity_poly.type
_entity_poly.pdbx_seq_one_letter_code
_entity_poly.pdbx_strand_id
1 'polypeptide(L)'
;MREGVARILLVVAPSIFECYRTVQYFGIDLGEHAGQLRYISRPYSLIGWKRGTPFVTRDREHWSTESGIALDQALWALTRSGQ
;
A
#
# COMPACT_ATOMS: atom_id res chain seq x y z
N MET A 1 -2.96 -23.35 10.04
CA MET A 1 -3.09 -22.91 9.87
C MET A 1 -3.07 -22.13 9.80
N ARG A 2 -2.88 -21.71 9.81
CA ARG A 2 -2.93 -20.96 9.85
C ARG A 2 -3.42 -20.37 9.21
N GLU A 3 -3.75 -20.80 8.83
CA GLU A 3 -4.52 -20.29 8.20
C GLU A 3 -5.18 -19.22 8.66
N GLY A 4 -5.63 -19.04 9.39
CA GLY A 4 -6.32 -17.93 9.91
C GLY A 4 -5.50 -16.68 10.00
N VAL A 5 -4.34 -16.71 9.55
CA VAL A 5 -3.49 -15.53 9.53
C VAL A 5 -3.99 -14.56 8.48
N ALA A 6 -4.33 -13.37 8.91
CA ALA A 6 -4.81 -12.34 8.00
C ALA A 6 -3.71 -11.94 7.04
N ARG A 7 -4.05 -11.87 5.79
CA ARG A 7 -3.12 -11.39 4.79
C ARG A 7 -3.37 -9.92 4.59
N ILE A 8 -2.48 -9.12 5.15
CA ILE A 8 -2.62 -7.67 5.04
C ILE A 8 -2.21 -7.24 3.65
N LEU A 9 -3.03 -6.40 3.03
CA LEU A 9 -2.71 -5.79 1.75
C LEU A 9 -2.67 -4.29 1.95
N LEU A 10 -1.55 -3.68 1.60
CA LEU A 10 -1.40 -2.24 1.72
C LEU A 10 -1.91 -1.57 0.46
N VAL A 11 -2.73 -0.55 0.63
CA VAL A 11 -3.18 0.28 -0.47
C VAL A 11 -2.47 1.60 -0.31
N VAL A 12 -1.52 1.89 -1.19
CA VAL A 12 -0.61 3.01 -1.04
C VAL A 12 -0.87 4.06 -2.10
N ALA A 13 -1.12 5.27 -1.68
CA ALA A 13 -1.36 6.39 -2.59
C ALA A 13 -1.06 7.68 -1.85
N PRO A 14 -0.87 8.79 -2.58
CA PRO A 14 -0.49 10.07 -1.94
C PRO A 14 -1.56 10.65 -1.03
N SER A 15 -2.80 10.20 -1.12
CA SER A 15 -3.85 10.66 -0.22
C SER A 15 -4.82 9.53 0.03
N ILE A 16 -5.59 9.66 1.10
CA ILE A 16 -6.58 8.63 1.43
C ILE A 16 -7.62 8.53 0.33
N PHE A 17 -7.96 9.65 -0.28
CA PHE A 17 -8.92 9.68 -1.37
C PHE A 17 -8.41 8.84 -2.55
N GLU A 18 -7.14 8.99 -2.86
CA GLU A 18 -6.53 8.21 -3.93
C GLU A 18 -6.45 6.73 -3.56
N CYS A 19 -6.32 6.43 -2.28
CA CYS A 19 -6.37 5.04 -1.85
C CYS A 19 -7.70 4.40 -2.20
N TYR A 20 -8.79 5.11 -1.92
CA TYR A 20 -10.11 4.59 -2.27
C TYR A 20 -10.26 4.37 -3.76
N ARG A 21 -9.74 5.30 -4.56
CA ARG A 21 -9.80 5.18 -6.00
C ARG A 21 -8.97 3.99 -6.49
N THR A 22 -7.86 3.74 -5.84
CA THR A 22 -7.03 2.59 -6.18
C THR A 22 -7.78 1.29 -5.95
N VAL A 23 -8.47 1.19 -4.83
CA VAL A 23 -9.27 0.01 -4.53
C VAL A 23 -10.34 -0.18 -5.60
N GLN A 24 -11.01 0.89 -6.00
CA GLN A 24 -12.02 0.80 -7.03
C GLN A 24 -11.42 0.40 -8.37
N TYR A 25 -10.27 0.95 -8.68
CA TYR A 25 -9.62 0.66 -9.95
C TYR A 25 -9.30 -0.81 -10.09
N PHE A 26 -8.82 -1.42 -9.02
CA PHE A 26 -8.45 -2.83 -9.06
C PHE A 26 -9.61 -3.76 -8.77
N GLY A 27 -10.77 -3.22 -8.44
CA GLY A 27 -11.94 -4.05 -8.20
C GLY A 27 -11.84 -4.90 -6.96
N ILE A 28 -11.14 -4.41 -5.95
CA ILE A 28 -10.97 -5.16 -4.72
C ILE A 28 -12.30 -5.20 -3.96
N ASP A 29 -12.70 -6.39 -3.57
CA ASP A 29 -13.94 -6.57 -2.84
C ASP A 29 -13.77 -6.13 -1.41
N LEU A 30 -14.32 -4.98 -1.07
CA LEU A 30 -14.19 -4.44 0.27
C LEU A 30 -14.91 -5.30 1.30
N GLY A 31 -16.03 -5.90 0.91
CA GLY A 31 -16.75 -6.76 1.85
C GLY A 31 -15.93 -7.95 2.27
N GLU A 32 -15.24 -8.55 1.32
CA GLU A 32 -14.45 -9.72 1.58
C GLU A 32 -13.12 -9.39 2.23
N HIS A 33 -12.53 -8.27 1.86
CA HIS A 33 -11.17 -7.95 2.28
C HIS A 33 -11.08 -6.79 3.25
N ALA A 34 -12.21 -6.32 3.76
CA ALA A 34 -12.24 -5.09 4.54
C ALA A 34 -11.28 -5.13 5.72
N GLY A 35 -11.20 -6.28 6.39
CA GLY A 35 -10.34 -6.40 7.56
C GLY A 35 -8.87 -6.58 7.22
N GLN A 36 -8.56 -6.73 5.96
CA GLN A 36 -7.20 -7.01 5.53
C GLN A 36 -6.53 -5.85 4.82
N LEU A 37 -7.26 -4.79 4.55
CA LEU A 37 -6.71 -3.64 3.85
C LEU A 37 -6.19 -2.62 4.84
N ARG A 38 -5.06 -2.02 4.49
CA ARG A 38 -4.51 -0.89 5.24
C ARG A 38 -4.20 0.21 4.27
N TYR A 39 -4.76 1.38 4.53
CA TYR A 39 -4.59 2.52 3.63
C TYR A 39 -3.40 3.34 4.09
N ILE A 40 -2.42 3.47 3.20
CA ILE A 40 -1.18 4.17 3.49
C ILE A 40 -1.12 5.41 2.61
N SER A 41 -1.16 6.57 3.23
CA SER A 41 -1.06 7.81 2.48
C SER A 41 0.09 8.68 2.95
N ARG A 42 0.87 8.20 3.91
CA ARG A 42 2.01 8.96 4.40
C ARG A 42 3.23 8.06 4.44
N PRO A 43 4.41 8.61 4.10
CA PRO A 43 5.60 7.78 4.00
C PRO A 43 5.94 7.05 5.31
N TYR A 44 5.79 7.73 6.44
CA TYR A 44 6.18 7.08 7.69
C TYR A 44 5.24 5.95 8.07
N SER A 45 4.08 5.88 7.49
CA SER A 45 3.17 4.78 7.77
C SER A 45 3.65 3.47 7.17
N LEU A 46 4.61 3.54 6.27
CA LEU A 46 5.22 2.32 5.71
C LEU A 46 6.31 1.77 6.61
N ILE A 47 6.81 2.57 7.53
CA ILE A 47 7.86 2.13 8.42
C ILE A 47 7.27 1.10 9.39
N GLY A 48 7.94 -0.01 9.54
CA GLY A 48 7.47 -1.05 10.44
C GLY A 48 6.81 -2.22 9.75
N TRP A 49 6.40 -2.06 8.50
CA TRP A 49 5.90 -3.19 7.75
C TRP A 49 7.07 -4.03 7.27
N LYS A 50 6.89 -5.32 7.30
CA LYS A 50 7.94 -6.22 6.85
C LYS A 50 8.18 -6.06 5.36
N ARG A 51 9.43 -6.19 4.98
CA ARG A 51 9.74 -6.26 3.55
C ARG A 51 9.01 -7.45 2.95
N GLY A 52 8.52 -7.24 1.76
CA GLY A 52 7.73 -8.28 1.11
C GLY A 52 6.25 -8.21 1.41
N THR A 53 5.82 -7.30 2.28
CA THR A 53 4.39 -7.11 2.50
C THR A 53 3.74 -6.69 1.19
N PRO A 54 2.69 -7.36 0.74
CA PRO A 54 2.07 -7.02 -0.53
C PRO A 54 1.40 -5.64 -0.47
N PHE A 55 1.47 -4.95 -1.58
CA PHE A 55 0.82 -3.65 -1.69
C PHE A 55 0.35 -3.45 -3.12
N VAL A 56 -0.61 -2.52 -3.27
CA VAL A 56 -1.06 -2.10 -4.58
C VAL A 56 -0.94 -0.59 -4.67
N THR A 57 -0.57 -0.12 -5.84
CA THR A 57 -0.50 1.30 -6.12
C THR A 57 -1.09 1.53 -7.51
N ARG A 58 -1.39 2.79 -7.79
CA ARG A 58 -1.88 3.17 -9.10
C ARG A 58 -1.24 4.49 -9.50
N ASP A 59 -0.78 4.56 -10.74
CA ASP A 59 -0.17 5.76 -11.30
C ASP A 59 1.06 6.22 -10.51
N ARG A 60 1.79 5.24 -9.97
CA ARG A 60 2.94 5.54 -9.14
C ARG A 60 3.95 6.41 -9.85
N GLU A 61 4.13 6.17 -11.14
CA GLU A 61 5.10 6.93 -11.91
C GLU A 61 4.68 8.37 -12.12
N HIS A 62 3.43 8.69 -11.83
CA HIS A 62 2.92 10.05 -11.99
C HIS A 62 2.84 10.80 -10.66
N TRP A 63 3.28 10.19 -9.58
CA TRP A 63 3.28 10.86 -8.28
C TRP A 63 4.31 11.97 -8.31
N SER A 64 3.83 13.21 -8.25
CA SER A 64 4.71 14.36 -8.36
C SER A 64 4.70 15.25 -7.13
N THR A 65 3.82 14.99 -6.18
CA THR A 65 3.83 15.75 -4.95
C THR A 65 4.97 15.29 -4.06
N GLU A 66 5.34 16.14 -3.13
CA GLU A 66 6.40 15.81 -2.19
C GLU A 66 6.07 14.53 -1.43
N SER A 67 4.82 14.43 -0.99
CA SER A 67 4.36 13.25 -0.29
C SER A 67 4.42 12.01 -1.16
N GLY A 68 4.02 12.16 -2.41
CA GLY A 68 4.02 11.03 -3.34
C GLY A 68 5.42 10.54 -3.64
N ILE A 69 6.35 11.47 -3.82
CA ILE A 69 7.75 11.09 -4.08
C ILE A 69 8.33 10.38 -2.87
N ALA A 70 8.04 10.87 -1.67
CA ALA A 70 8.53 10.23 -0.46
C ALA A 70 7.92 8.84 -0.29
N LEU A 71 6.65 8.68 -0.63
CA LEU A 71 6.01 7.37 -0.60
C LEU A 71 6.69 6.40 -1.57
N ASP A 72 7.00 6.89 -2.76
CA ASP A 72 7.66 6.06 -3.75
C ASP A 72 9.00 5.55 -3.23
N GLN A 73 9.75 6.43 -2.58
CA GLN A 73 11.03 6.04 -2.01
C GLN A 73 10.87 5.04 -0.88
N ALA A 74 9.84 5.24 -0.06
CA ALA A 74 9.56 4.30 1.03
C ALA A 74 9.16 2.93 0.50
N LEU A 75 8.41 2.90 -0.59
CA LEU A 75 8.05 1.65 -1.23
C LEU A 75 9.27 0.93 -1.79
N TRP A 76 10.21 1.68 -2.33
CA TRP A 76 11.46 1.10 -2.78
C TRP A 76 12.15 0.35 -1.64
N ALA A 77 12.21 0.98 -0.46
CA ALA A 77 12.82 0.35 0.69
C ALA A 77 12.04 -0.89 1.12
N LEU A 78 10.72 -0.84 1.02
CA LEU A 78 9.89 -1.96 1.41
C LEU A 78 10.09 -3.15 0.49
N THR A 79 10.30 -2.91 -0.79
CA THR A 79 10.42 -3.99 -1.77
C THR A 79 11.83 -4.49 -1.95
N ARG A 80 12.83 -3.73 -1.52
CA ARG A 80 14.21 -4.18 -1.64
C ARG A 80 14.43 -5.30 -0.68
N SER A 81 14.64 -6.47 -1.22
CA SER A 81 14.85 -7.60 -0.35
C SER A 81 16.33 -7.95 -0.35
N GLY A 82 16.78 -8.37 0.75
CA GLY A 82 18.08 -8.98 0.83
C GLY A 82 19.21 -8.06 0.60
N GLN A 83 18.97 -6.95 0.41
CA GLN A 83 20.05 -6.21 0.07
C GLN A 83 20.73 -5.80 1.04
#